data_293f23d9585446add56d259f3fa9558c
#
_entry.id   293f23d9585446add56d259f3fa9558c
#
_cell.length_a   1.000
_cell.length_b   1.000
_cell.length_c   1.000
_cell.angle_alpha   90.00
_cell.angle_beta   90.00
_cell.angle_gamma   90.00
#
_symmetry.space_group_name_H-M   'P 1'
#
loop_
_entity.id
_entity.type
_entity.pdbx_description
1 polymer ?
#
loop_
_entity_poly.entity_id
_entity_poly.type
_entity_poly.pdbx_seq_one_letter_code
_entity_poly.pdbx_strand_id
1 'polypeptide(L)'
;MKYLTEKREIEKTLLEDWIDRGDIYEEKKHHNVIFVGRDADGIPRYAHCRGTGEIKYRGDVAGSDKSYGFSYRGTDNQLFVFEAAIDLLSFIQLFPKDWKKRSYLSLGGISSAALMAFLSERPQITSVFLCLDNDQAGNEACEKLAEEILEGYSVIRLKPSRKDWNEILCDKNADRKKAIAETITIKVPETEELVPMLCYEDIEQTNVDWLWFPYIPFGKLTIIQGNPGEGKTYFAMMLTAACTNRKLFPNMEDIEPFNVIYQTAEDGMGDTIKPRLVEAGADLSRVMVIDDSEEVLTLSDDRIEKQSDRIK
;
A
#
# COMPACT_ATOMS: atom_id res chain seq x y z
N MET A 1 -27.66 12.89 -16.96
CA MET A 1 -26.29 12.36 -16.88
C MET A 1 -25.22 13.31 -17.39
N LYS A 2 -25.51 14.23 -18.33
CA LYS A 2 -24.57 15.26 -18.81
C LYS A 2 -23.87 16.04 -17.69
N TYR A 3 -24.57 16.28 -16.57
CA TYR A 3 -23.99 16.98 -15.44
C TYR A 3 -22.74 16.26 -14.87
N LEU A 4 -22.77 14.95 -14.71
CA LEU A 4 -21.63 14.17 -14.22
C LEU A 4 -20.49 14.12 -15.23
N THR A 5 -20.81 13.94 -16.53
CA THR A 5 -19.78 13.75 -17.55
C THR A 5 -19.18 15.09 -18.06
N GLU A 6 -20.01 16.14 -18.24
CA GLU A 6 -19.56 17.38 -18.85
C GLU A 6 -19.13 18.43 -17.81
N LYS A 7 -19.82 18.50 -16.63
CA LYS A 7 -19.51 19.50 -15.60
C LYS A 7 -18.62 18.97 -14.47
N ARG A 8 -18.66 17.64 -14.24
CA ARG A 8 -17.86 16.98 -13.18
C ARG A 8 -16.73 16.13 -13.75
N GLU A 9 -16.63 16.05 -15.07
CA GLU A 9 -15.59 15.33 -15.82
C GLU A 9 -15.43 13.85 -15.43
N ILE A 10 -16.51 13.23 -14.91
CA ILE A 10 -16.52 11.82 -14.57
C ILE A 10 -16.73 11.00 -15.85
N GLU A 11 -15.85 10.04 -16.11
CA GLU A 11 -15.91 9.20 -17.30
C GLU A 11 -17.18 8.35 -17.36
N LYS A 12 -17.79 8.30 -18.55
CA LYS A 12 -19.00 7.55 -18.77
C LYS A 12 -18.84 6.07 -18.45
N THR A 13 -17.71 5.48 -18.82
CA THR A 13 -17.38 4.08 -18.57
C THR A 13 -17.34 3.73 -17.08
N LEU A 14 -16.91 4.65 -16.22
CA LEU A 14 -16.97 4.47 -14.77
C LEU A 14 -18.42 4.49 -14.27
N LEU A 15 -19.28 5.32 -14.86
CA LEU A 15 -20.68 5.47 -14.42
C LEU A 15 -21.58 4.31 -14.87
N GLU A 16 -21.24 3.59 -15.94
CA GLU A 16 -22.06 2.52 -16.53
C GLU A 16 -22.46 1.46 -15.51
N ASP A 17 -21.49 0.93 -14.75
CA ASP A 17 -21.76 -0.08 -13.71
C ASP A 17 -22.79 0.38 -12.65
N TRP A 18 -22.81 1.68 -12.32
CA TRP A 18 -23.71 2.27 -11.32
C TRP A 18 -25.08 2.59 -11.89
N ILE A 19 -25.12 3.01 -13.16
CA ILE A 19 -26.35 3.33 -13.89
C ILE A 19 -27.12 2.04 -14.15
N ASP A 20 -26.46 0.98 -14.60
CA ASP A 20 -27.07 -0.31 -14.92
C ASP A 20 -27.69 -0.97 -13.67
N ARG A 21 -27.10 -0.76 -12.50
CA ARG A 21 -27.65 -1.20 -11.21
C ARG A 21 -28.76 -0.29 -10.68
N GLY A 22 -28.98 0.87 -11.29
CA GLY A 22 -29.92 1.88 -10.81
C GLY A 22 -29.45 2.61 -9.54
N ASP A 23 -28.12 2.62 -9.26
CA ASP A 23 -27.52 3.33 -8.12
C ASP A 23 -27.30 4.82 -8.44
N ILE A 24 -27.22 5.16 -9.74
CA ILE A 24 -27.18 6.53 -10.22
C ILE A 24 -28.21 6.68 -11.35
N TYR A 25 -29.10 7.66 -11.22
CA TYR A 25 -30.03 8.00 -12.28
C TYR A 25 -30.40 9.50 -12.28
N GLU A 26 -30.96 9.98 -13.37
CA GLU A 26 -31.49 11.33 -13.52
C GLU A 26 -33.02 11.30 -13.37
N GLU A 27 -33.54 12.06 -12.38
CA GLU A 27 -35.00 12.12 -12.17
C GLU A 27 -35.68 12.96 -13.27
N LYS A 28 -36.92 12.59 -13.63
CA LYS A 28 -37.56 13.12 -14.82
C LYS A 28 -38.03 14.57 -14.71
N LYS A 29 -38.37 15.04 -13.51
CA LYS A 29 -39.03 16.32 -13.32
C LYS A 29 -38.09 17.51 -13.38
N HIS A 30 -36.95 17.43 -12.67
CA HIS A 30 -35.97 18.53 -12.54
C HIS A 30 -34.60 18.18 -13.11
N HIS A 31 -34.48 16.97 -13.69
CA HIS A 31 -33.20 16.46 -14.21
C HIS A 31 -32.07 16.42 -13.19
N ASN A 32 -32.42 16.32 -11.90
CA ASN A 32 -31.43 16.18 -10.84
C ASN A 32 -30.81 14.77 -10.88
N VAL A 33 -29.55 14.66 -10.47
CA VAL A 33 -28.88 13.36 -10.31
C VAL A 33 -29.21 12.80 -8.94
N ILE A 34 -29.65 11.54 -8.93
CA ILE A 34 -29.94 10.79 -7.71
C ILE A 34 -28.86 9.75 -7.50
N PHE A 35 -28.33 9.68 -6.28
CA PHE A 35 -27.38 8.67 -5.79
C PHE A 35 -28.10 7.80 -4.77
N VAL A 36 -28.12 6.49 -5.01
CA VAL A 36 -28.89 5.52 -4.19
C VAL A 36 -27.94 4.77 -3.27
N GLY A 37 -28.27 4.73 -1.99
CA GLY A 37 -27.66 3.85 -0.99
C GLY A 37 -28.51 2.60 -0.75
N ARG A 38 -27.87 1.43 -0.73
CA ARG A 38 -28.53 0.13 -0.53
C ARG A 38 -28.03 -0.57 0.72
N ASP A 39 -28.89 -1.38 1.30
CA ASP A 39 -28.51 -2.31 2.38
C ASP A 39 -27.73 -3.52 1.85
N ALA A 40 -27.38 -4.47 2.72
CA ALA A 40 -26.64 -5.68 2.38
C ALA A 40 -27.39 -6.60 1.41
N ASP A 41 -28.72 -6.56 1.41
CA ASP A 41 -29.59 -7.34 0.52
C ASP A 41 -29.80 -6.65 -0.83
N GLY A 42 -29.20 -5.48 -1.04
CA GLY A 42 -29.32 -4.69 -2.27
C GLY A 42 -30.62 -3.88 -2.36
N ILE A 43 -31.37 -3.74 -1.26
CA ILE A 43 -32.63 -2.98 -1.22
C ILE A 43 -32.29 -1.49 -1.07
N PRO A 44 -32.86 -0.58 -1.91
CA PRO A 44 -32.70 0.87 -1.76
C PRO A 44 -33.25 1.35 -0.42
N ARG A 45 -32.41 2.00 0.39
CA ARG A 45 -32.78 2.58 1.72
C ARG A 45 -32.56 4.08 1.78
N TYR A 46 -31.68 4.60 0.92
CA TYR A 46 -31.28 6.01 0.93
C TYR A 46 -31.19 6.52 -0.48
N ALA A 47 -31.54 7.78 -0.67
CA ALA A 47 -31.28 8.47 -1.93
C ALA A 47 -30.94 9.94 -1.68
N HIS A 48 -29.83 10.39 -2.27
CA HIS A 48 -29.39 11.78 -2.25
C HIS A 48 -29.60 12.44 -3.59
N CYS A 49 -30.23 13.61 -3.57
CA CYS A 49 -30.54 14.40 -4.75
C CYS A 49 -29.52 15.52 -4.94
N ARG A 50 -28.94 15.61 -6.14
CA ARG A 50 -28.02 16.69 -6.53
C ARG A 50 -28.58 17.45 -7.70
N GLY A 51 -28.88 18.76 -7.47
CA GLY A 51 -29.34 19.67 -8.50
C GLY A 51 -28.30 19.89 -9.60
N THR A 52 -28.76 19.87 -10.84
CA THR A 52 -27.91 20.04 -12.05
C THR A 52 -28.08 21.42 -12.71
N GLY A 53 -29.11 22.17 -12.34
CA GLY A 53 -29.44 23.51 -12.86
C GLY A 53 -28.70 24.64 -12.14
N GLU A 54 -29.17 25.86 -12.33
CA GLU A 54 -28.64 27.08 -11.69
C GLU A 54 -28.83 27.06 -10.18
N ILE A 55 -29.96 26.51 -9.71
CA ILE A 55 -30.23 26.30 -8.28
C ILE A 55 -29.49 25.08 -7.83
N LYS A 56 -28.46 25.30 -7.00
CA LYS A 56 -27.63 24.23 -6.42
C LYS A 56 -28.39 23.49 -5.30
N TYR A 57 -29.43 22.76 -5.68
CA TYR A 57 -30.15 21.93 -4.72
C TYR A 57 -29.31 20.72 -4.30
N ARG A 58 -29.27 20.43 -3.01
CA ARG A 58 -28.79 19.19 -2.42
C ARG A 58 -29.65 18.83 -1.23
N GLY A 59 -30.02 17.56 -1.14
CA GLY A 59 -30.82 17.05 -0.02
C GLY A 59 -31.17 15.60 -0.20
N ASP A 60 -31.55 14.99 0.89
CA ASP A 60 -32.00 13.61 0.90
C ASP A 60 -33.46 13.52 0.43
N VAL A 61 -33.78 12.46 -0.28
CA VAL A 61 -35.15 12.17 -0.69
C VAL A 61 -35.95 11.78 0.57
N ALA A 62 -37.22 12.24 0.64
CA ALA A 62 -38.07 11.94 1.78
C ALA A 62 -38.22 10.43 2.01
N GLY A 63 -38.05 10.00 3.26
CA GLY A 63 -38.06 8.57 3.65
C GLY A 63 -36.70 7.87 3.57
N SER A 64 -35.65 8.61 3.20
CA SER A 64 -34.28 8.06 3.22
C SER A 64 -33.82 7.74 4.65
N ASP A 65 -33.19 6.57 4.81
CA ASP A 65 -32.49 6.17 6.03
C ASP A 65 -31.02 6.55 5.93
N LYS A 66 -30.58 7.45 6.82
CA LYS A 66 -29.21 7.97 6.84
C LYS A 66 -28.15 6.96 7.31
N SER A 67 -28.56 5.78 7.73
CA SER A 67 -27.66 4.65 7.99
C SER A 67 -27.11 4.02 6.70
N TYR A 68 -27.59 4.43 5.54
CA TYR A 68 -27.17 3.91 4.25
C TYR A 68 -26.70 5.05 3.34
N GLY A 69 -25.43 5.02 2.95
CA GLY A 69 -24.85 5.98 2.00
C GLY A 69 -24.76 5.38 0.60
N PHE A 70 -24.56 6.24 -0.40
CA PHE A 70 -24.14 5.78 -1.72
C PHE A 70 -22.78 5.09 -1.58
N SER A 71 -22.69 3.82 -1.99
CA SER A 71 -21.53 2.98 -1.68
C SER A 71 -21.21 1.94 -2.74
N TYR A 72 -19.96 1.49 -2.72
CA TYR A 72 -19.50 0.30 -3.46
C TYR A 72 -18.90 -0.68 -2.46
N ARG A 73 -19.28 -1.95 -2.57
CA ARG A 73 -18.86 -3.02 -1.66
C ARG A 73 -17.81 -3.90 -2.36
N GLY A 74 -16.54 -3.61 -2.12
CA GLY A 74 -15.42 -4.40 -2.62
C GLY A 74 -15.15 -5.66 -1.80
N THR A 75 -14.05 -6.34 -2.10
CA THR A 75 -13.69 -7.64 -1.50
C THR A 75 -12.53 -7.57 -0.53
N ASP A 76 -11.76 -6.46 -0.54
CA ASP A 76 -10.61 -6.29 0.36
C ASP A 76 -11.04 -5.70 1.74
N ASN A 77 -10.06 -5.44 2.59
CA ASN A 77 -10.24 -4.94 3.94
C ASN A 77 -10.18 -3.41 4.06
N GLN A 78 -10.24 -2.67 2.94
CA GLN A 78 -10.10 -1.23 2.89
C GLN A 78 -11.45 -0.54 2.62
N LEU A 79 -11.76 0.51 3.37
CA LEU A 79 -12.91 1.38 3.15
C LEU A 79 -12.46 2.83 2.97
N PHE A 80 -12.88 3.45 1.88
CA PHE A 80 -12.65 4.87 1.58
C PHE A 80 -13.95 5.65 1.78
N VAL A 81 -13.91 6.69 2.62
CA VAL A 81 -15.09 7.45 3.08
C VAL A 81 -15.02 8.88 2.57
N PHE A 82 -16.12 9.36 1.96
CA PHE A 82 -16.23 10.68 1.34
C PHE A 82 -17.43 11.44 1.88
N GLU A 83 -17.38 12.77 1.81
CA GLU A 83 -18.55 13.61 2.13
C GLU A 83 -19.64 13.44 1.08
N ALA A 84 -19.29 13.47 -0.22
CA ALA A 84 -20.25 13.42 -1.32
C ALA A 84 -19.93 12.30 -2.35
N ALA A 85 -20.98 11.79 -3.00
CA ALA A 85 -20.86 10.75 -4.03
C ALA A 85 -20.01 11.18 -5.24
N ILE A 86 -20.01 12.48 -5.58
CA ILE A 86 -19.20 13.03 -6.67
C ILE A 86 -17.71 12.90 -6.35
N ASP A 87 -17.30 13.13 -5.12
CA ASP A 87 -15.90 13.02 -4.69
C ASP A 87 -15.46 11.56 -4.64
N LEU A 88 -16.34 10.65 -4.22
CA LEU A 88 -16.12 9.21 -4.30
C LEU A 88 -15.82 8.77 -5.75
N LEU A 89 -16.66 9.16 -6.70
CA LEU A 89 -16.47 8.81 -8.12
C LEU A 89 -15.21 9.46 -8.70
N SER A 90 -14.94 10.70 -8.33
CA SER A 90 -13.73 11.42 -8.75
C SER A 90 -12.45 10.75 -8.23
N PHE A 91 -12.46 10.30 -6.98
CA PHE A 91 -11.36 9.56 -6.38
C PHE A 91 -11.10 8.23 -7.11
N ILE A 92 -12.14 7.46 -7.43
CA ILE A 92 -12.00 6.21 -8.18
C ILE A 92 -11.36 6.48 -9.54
N GLN A 93 -11.75 7.55 -10.24
CA GLN A 93 -11.19 7.92 -11.53
C GLN A 93 -9.74 8.41 -11.43
N LEU A 94 -9.37 9.10 -10.37
CA LEU A 94 -7.99 9.50 -10.11
C LEU A 94 -7.09 8.30 -9.76
N PHE A 95 -7.64 7.28 -9.10
CA PHE A 95 -6.92 6.08 -8.63
C PHE A 95 -7.58 4.78 -9.11
N PRO A 96 -7.62 4.50 -10.43
CA PRO A 96 -8.40 3.42 -11.02
C PRO A 96 -7.84 2.02 -10.76
N LYS A 97 -6.58 1.91 -10.30
CA LYS A 97 -5.94 0.60 -10.09
C LYS A 97 -6.67 -0.17 -8.98
N ASP A 98 -7.15 -1.37 -9.32
CA ASP A 98 -7.81 -2.30 -8.39
C ASP A 98 -9.03 -1.73 -7.63
N TRP A 99 -9.66 -0.66 -8.14
CA TRP A 99 -10.75 0.00 -7.43
C TRP A 99 -11.92 -0.94 -7.09
N LYS A 100 -12.23 -1.93 -7.94
CA LYS A 100 -13.32 -2.90 -7.70
C LYS A 100 -13.07 -3.83 -6.50
N LYS A 101 -11.83 -3.92 -6.01
CA LYS A 101 -11.51 -4.69 -4.81
C LYS A 101 -11.81 -3.91 -3.52
N ARG A 102 -11.69 -2.59 -3.55
CA ARG A 102 -11.86 -1.69 -2.40
C ARG A 102 -13.32 -1.35 -2.16
N SER A 103 -13.63 -0.99 -0.93
CA SER A 103 -14.96 -0.48 -0.56
C SER A 103 -14.95 1.04 -0.50
N TYR A 104 -16.09 1.64 -0.90
CA TYR A 104 -16.25 3.10 -0.93
C TYR A 104 -17.60 3.47 -0.35
N LEU A 105 -17.65 4.56 0.43
CA LEU A 105 -18.86 5.07 1.05
C LEU A 105 -18.91 6.60 0.97
N SER A 106 -20.01 7.15 0.53
CA SER A 106 -20.35 8.57 0.66
C SER A 106 -21.35 8.77 1.79
N LEU A 107 -21.04 9.65 2.71
CA LEU A 107 -21.87 9.95 3.89
C LEU A 107 -23.11 10.78 3.52
N GLY A 108 -23.12 11.46 2.36
CA GLY A 108 -24.15 12.44 2.01
C GLY A 108 -24.15 13.70 2.91
N GLY A 109 -23.05 13.93 3.64
CA GLY A 109 -22.80 14.97 4.63
C GLY A 109 -21.70 14.52 5.61
N ILE A 110 -21.83 14.87 6.88
CA ILE A 110 -20.82 14.58 7.92
C ILE A 110 -21.32 13.63 9.03
N SER A 111 -22.46 12.95 8.82
CA SER A 111 -23.02 12.02 9.82
C SER A 111 -22.25 10.69 9.81
N SER A 112 -21.93 10.18 11.00
CA SER A 112 -21.27 8.88 11.17
C SER A 112 -22.19 7.66 10.97
N ALA A 113 -23.51 7.86 10.95
CA ALA A 113 -24.48 6.76 10.95
C ALA A 113 -24.24 5.75 9.79
N ALA A 114 -24.01 6.25 8.58
CA ALA A 114 -23.76 5.40 7.42
C ALA A 114 -22.42 4.65 7.54
N LEU A 115 -21.39 5.28 8.12
CA LEU A 115 -20.09 4.66 8.34
C LEU A 115 -20.22 3.51 9.36
N MET A 116 -20.87 3.74 10.49
CA MET A 116 -21.03 2.74 11.53
C MET A 116 -21.86 1.54 11.05
N ALA A 117 -22.96 1.78 10.33
CA ALA A 117 -23.76 0.72 9.73
C ALA A 117 -22.93 -0.09 8.71
N PHE A 118 -22.20 0.59 7.83
CA PHE A 118 -21.34 -0.07 6.82
C PHE A 118 -20.27 -0.96 7.46
N LEU A 119 -19.60 -0.48 8.52
CA LEU A 119 -18.56 -1.24 9.22
C LEU A 119 -19.17 -2.45 9.96
N SER A 120 -20.35 -2.32 10.57
CA SER A 120 -21.03 -3.43 11.25
C SER A 120 -21.44 -4.55 10.29
N GLU A 121 -21.83 -4.21 9.05
CA GLU A 121 -22.16 -5.17 8.00
C GLU A 121 -20.93 -5.82 7.33
N ARG A 122 -19.72 -5.26 7.55
CA ARG A 122 -18.49 -5.64 6.84
C ARG A 122 -17.30 -5.87 7.79
N PRO A 123 -17.34 -6.94 8.62
CA PRO A 123 -16.32 -7.20 9.64
C PRO A 123 -14.91 -7.45 9.07
N GLN A 124 -14.78 -7.74 7.77
CA GLN A 124 -13.48 -7.88 7.12
C GLN A 124 -12.77 -6.54 6.89
N ILE A 125 -13.45 -5.39 7.01
CA ILE A 125 -12.81 -4.09 6.95
C ILE A 125 -11.94 -3.91 8.21
N THR A 126 -10.68 -3.55 8.00
CA THR A 126 -9.72 -3.25 9.09
C THR A 126 -9.06 -1.89 8.92
N SER A 127 -9.16 -1.30 7.73
CA SER A 127 -8.55 0.00 7.42
C SER A 127 -9.58 0.96 6.84
N VAL A 128 -9.75 2.11 7.49
CA VAL A 128 -10.68 3.17 7.08
C VAL A 128 -9.90 4.40 6.66
N PHE A 129 -10.09 4.80 5.41
CA PHE A 129 -9.48 5.99 4.82
C PHE A 129 -10.51 7.12 4.76
N LEU A 130 -10.33 8.15 5.58
CA LEU A 130 -11.18 9.34 5.60
C LEU A 130 -10.72 10.32 4.51
N CYS A 131 -11.49 10.43 3.45
CA CYS A 131 -11.21 11.20 2.23
C CYS A 131 -12.17 12.41 2.10
N LEU A 132 -12.54 13.06 3.23
CA LEU A 132 -13.45 14.21 3.26
C LEU A 132 -12.78 15.45 2.68
N ASP A 133 -13.55 16.52 2.49
CA ASP A 133 -13.07 17.79 1.93
C ASP A 133 -11.89 18.38 2.72
N ASN A 134 -11.01 19.11 2.04
CA ASN A 134 -9.88 19.81 2.64
C ASN A 134 -10.26 21.25 3.02
N ASP A 135 -11.26 21.38 3.88
CA ASP A 135 -11.65 22.62 4.54
C ASP A 135 -11.80 22.38 6.04
N GLN A 136 -12.13 23.45 6.78
CA GLN A 136 -12.23 23.35 8.24
C GLN A 136 -13.27 22.32 8.67
N ALA A 137 -14.46 22.32 8.04
CA ALA A 137 -15.54 21.40 8.38
C ALA A 137 -15.16 19.94 8.12
N GLY A 138 -14.50 19.66 6.97
CA GLY A 138 -14.03 18.31 6.63
C GLY A 138 -12.93 17.81 7.56
N ASN A 139 -12.04 18.69 8.02
CA ASN A 139 -10.99 18.32 8.97
C ASN A 139 -11.58 17.98 10.35
N GLU A 140 -12.46 18.84 10.89
CA GLU A 140 -13.16 18.61 12.16
C GLU A 140 -14.05 17.33 12.11
N ALA A 141 -14.71 17.09 10.96
CA ALA A 141 -15.47 15.87 10.75
C ALA A 141 -14.60 14.62 10.75
N CYS A 142 -13.39 14.66 10.18
CA CYS A 142 -12.45 13.54 10.21
C CYS A 142 -12.02 13.18 11.63
N GLU A 143 -11.69 14.18 12.46
CA GLU A 143 -11.32 13.97 13.86
C GLU A 143 -12.47 13.31 14.62
N LYS A 144 -13.68 13.87 14.51
CA LYS A 144 -14.88 13.33 15.14
C LYS A 144 -15.21 11.89 14.68
N LEU A 145 -15.16 11.62 13.37
CA LEU A 145 -15.42 10.28 12.85
C LEU A 145 -14.37 9.27 13.35
N ALA A 146 -13.11 9.68 13.44
CA ALA A 146 -12.05 8.82 13.96
C ALA A 146 -12.23 8.48 15.45
N GLU A 147 -12.76 9.41 16.25
CA GLU A 147 -13.12 9.16 17.66
C GLU A 147 -14.30 8.21 17.80
N GLU A 148 -15.29 8.30 16.90
CA GLU A 148 -16.48 7.46 16.92
C GLU A 148 -16.23 6.04 16.40
N ILE A 149 -15.22 5.83 15.55
CA ILE A 149 -14.86 4.50 15.03
C ILE A 149 -14.33 3.64 16.19
N LEU A 150 -14.91 2.45 16.33
CA LEU A 150 -14.55 1.48 17.37
C LEU A 150 -13.05 1.12 17.31
N GLU A 151 -12.52 0.66 18.44
CA GLU A 151 -11.19 0.04 18.47
C GLU A 151 -11.11 -1.14 17.50
N GLY A 152 -9.93 -1.39 16.98
CA GLY A 152 -9.72 -2.47 15.98
C GLY A 152 -9.61 -1.99 14.53
N TYR A 153 -9.84 -0.70 14.24
CA TYR A 153 -9.63 -0.14 12.89
C TYR A 153 -8.39 0.74 12.81
N SER A 154 -7.62 0.59 11.73
CA SER A 154 -6.64 1.60 11.33
C SER A 154 -7.39 2.76 10.67
N VAL A 155 -7.23 3.97 11.16
CA VAL A 155 -7.90 5.16 10.63
C VAL A 155 -6.88 6.13 10.07
N ILE A 156 -6.99 6.40 8.77
CA ILE A 156 -6.03 7.20 8.00
C ILE A 156 -6.78 8.33 7.31
N ARG A 157 -6.32 9.56 7.47
CA ARG A 157 -6.81 10.72 6.71
C ARG A 157 -6.01 10.82 5.41
N LEU A 158 -6.72 10.80 4.27
CA LEU A 158 -6.18 11.20 2.97
C LEU A 158 -6.70 12.58 2.61
N LYS A 159 -5.81 13.55 2.63
CA LYS A 159 -6.15 14.96 2.40
C LYS A 159 -6.00 15.31 0.92
N PRO A 160 -7.07 15.78 0.23
CA PRO A 160 -6.96 16.18 -1.16
C PRO A 160 -6.09 17.43 -1.31
N SER A 161 -5.37 17.53 -2.43
CA SER A 161 -4.49 18.68 -2.72
C SER A 161 -5.23 19.96 -3.14
N ARG A 162 -6.54 19.89 -3.34
CA ARG A 162 -7.48 20.98 -3.54
C ARG A 162 -8.55 20.92 -2.45
N LYS A 163 -9.63 21.68 -2.62
CA LYS A 163 -10.76 21.64 -1.68
C LYS A 163 -11.38 20.25 -1.59
N ASP A 164 -11.68 19.65 -2.73
CA ASP A 164 -12.29 18.33 -2.84
C ASP A 164 -11.67 17.51 -3.98
N TRP A 165 -12.04 16.26 -4.11
CA TRP A 165 -11.50 15.33 -5.12
C TRP A 165 -11.99 15.66 -6.54
N ASN A 166 -13.19 16.21 -6.67
CA ASN A 166 -13.72 16.61 -7.97
C ASN A 166 -13.02 17.87 -8.51
N GLU A 167 -12.63 18.79 -7.64
CA GLU A 167 -11.83 19.96 -8.04
C GLU A 167 -10.48 19.54 -8.61
N ILE A 168 -9.82 18.52 -8.04
CA ILE A 168 -8.58 17.96 -8.58
C ILE A 168 -8.81 17.33 -9.95
N LEU A 169 -9.90 16.57 -10.11
CA LEU A 169 -10.24 15.90 -11.36
C LEU A 169 -10.49 16.91 -12.49
N CYS A 170 -11.20 18.01 -12.20
CA CYS A 170 -11.56 19.06 -13.17
C CYS A 170 -10.41 20.07 -13.41
N ASP A 171 -9.37 20.11 -12.58
CA ASP A 171 -8.24 21.01 -12.79
C ASP A 171 -7.26 20.42 -13.80
N LYS A 172 -7.24 20.94 -15.02
CA LYS A 172 -6.35 20.51 -16.11
C LYS A 172 -4.87 20.69 -15.80
N ASN A 173 -4.53 21.57 -14.84
CA ASN A 173 -3.17 21.85 -14.42
C ASN A 173 -2.76 21.07 -13.15
N ALA A 174 -3.68 20.30 -12.57
CA ALA A 174 -3.37 19.51 -11.38
C ALA A 174 -2.43 18.34 -11.74
N ASP A 175 -1.36 18.22 -10.99
CA ASP A 175 -0.54 17.00 -11.01
C ASP A 175 -1.29 15.88 -10.29
N ARG A 176 -1.91 14.99 -11.06
CA ARG A 176 -2.68 13.85 -10.51
C ARG A 176 -1.86 12.92 -9.63
N LYS A 177 -0.53 12.88 -9.82
CA LYS A 177 0.40 12.13 -8.94
C LYS A 177 0.51 12.74 -7.54
N LYS A 178 0.16 14.02 -7.42
CA LYS A 178 0.13 14.77 -6.15
C LYS A 178 -1.29 15.09 -5.70
N ALA A 179 -2.27 14.31 -6.12
CA ALA A 179 -3.67 14.49 -5.74
C ALA A 179 -3.89 14.38 -4.21
N ILE A 180 -3.12 13.54 -3.55
CA ILE A 180 -3.07 13.47 -2.08
C ILE A 180 -2.02 14.45 -1.60
N ALA A 181 -2.47 15.50 -0.88
CA ALA A 181 -1.58 16.49 -0.29
C ALA A 181 -0.84 15.94 0.93
N GLU A 182 -1.56 15.18 1.74
CA GLU A 182 -1.07 14.66 3.01
C GLU A 182 -1.77 13.34 3.37
N THR A 183 -1.03 12.43 4.00
CA THR A 183 -1.55 11.19 4.58
C THR A 183 -1.25 11.22 6.08
N ILE A 184 -2.31 11.25 6.91
CA ILE A 184 -2.19 11.34 8.35
C ILE A 184 -2.79 10.07 8.97
N THR A 185 -1.98 9.30 9.68
CA THR A 185 -2.49 8.19 10.50
C THR A 185 -3.07 8.78 11.79
N ILE A 186 -4.39 8.68 11.94
CA ILE A 186 -5.11 9.20 13.12
C ILE A 186 -5.16 8.13 14.21
N LYS A 187 -5.45 6.90 13.83
CA LYS A 187 -5.64 5.78 14.77
C LYS A 187 -5.01 4.52 14.21
N VAL A 188 -4.27 3.83 15.03
CA VAL A 188 -3.80 2.47 14.76
C VAL A 188 -4.49 1.57 15.78
N PRO A 189 -5.04 0.40 15.40
CA PRO A 189 -5.58 -0.52 16.37
C PRO A 189 -4.53 -0.83 17.43
N GLU A 190 -4.88 -0.72 18.69
CA GLU A 190 -4.12 -1.40 19.73
C GLU A 190 -4.39 -2.90 19.54
N THR A 191 -3.70 -3.50 18.60
CA THR A 191 -3.55 -4.94 18.62
C THR A 191 -2.67 -5.21 19.84
N GLU A 192 -3.26 -5.77 20.92
CA GLU A 192 -2.52 -6.75 21.66
C GLU A 192 -2.16 -7.84 20.65
N GLU A 193 -1.11 -7.64 19.85
CA GLU A 193 -0.39 -8.75 19.28
C GLU A 193 0.10 -9.52 20.50
N LEU A 194 -0.66 -10.50 20.91
CA LEU A 194 -0.15 -11.59 21.72
C LEU A 194 1.00 -12.14 20.90
N VAL A 195 2.20 -11.67 21.22
CA VAL A 195 3.42 -12.21 20.64
C VAL A 195 3.32 -13.71 20.89
N PRO A 196 3.24 -14.55 19.86
CA PRO A 196 3.11 -15.98 20.06
C PRO A 196 4.34 -16.44 20.86
N MET A 197 4.14 -16.79 22.10
CA MET A 197 5.17 -17.36 22.95
C MET A 197 5.19 -18.86 22.73
N LEU A 198 6.34 -19.38 22.31
CA LEU A 198 6.62 -20.82 22.24
C LEU A 198 7.41 -21.22 23.50
N CYS A 199 7.07 -22.35 24.09
CA CYS A 199 7.91 -22.95 25.09
C CYS A 199 9.16 -23.54 24.44
N TYR A 200 10.33 -23.36 25.03
CA TYR A 200 11.56 -23.96 24.48
C TYR A 200 11.53 -25.50 24.44
N GLU A 201 10.69 -26.12 25.26
CA GLU A 201 10.45 -27.58 25.26
C GLU A 201 9.78 -28.04 23.95
N ASP A 202 8.97 -27.18 23.33
CA ASP A 202 8.25 -27.46 22.09
C ASP A 202 9.08 -27.14 20.83
N ILE A 203 10.28 -26.58 20.99
CA ILE A 203 11.18 -26.21 19.89
C ILE A 203 12.11 -27.39 19.59
N GLU A 204 11.98 -27.95 18.38
CA GLU A 204 12.92 -28.98 17.92
C GLU A 204 14.35 -28.40 17.85
N GLN A 205 15.29 -29.12 18.48
CA GLN A 205 16.69 -28.76 18.39
C GLN A 205 17.21 -29.11 17.00
N THR A 206 17.69 -28.09 16.28
CA THR A 206 18.31 -28.24 14.96
C THR A 206 19.82 -27.99 15.05
N ASN A 207 20.58 -28.75 14.26
CA ASN A 207 22.01 -28.49 14.11
C ASN A 207 22.23 -27.23 13.25
N VAL A 208 23.31 -26.50 13.53
CA VAL A 208 23.74 -25.38 12.70
C VAL A 208 24.77 -25.91 11.71
N ASP A 209 24.49 -25.70 10.42
CA ASP A 209 25.44 -25.95 9.36
C ASP A 209 26.42 -24.76 9.26
N TRP A 210 27.70 -25.02 9.07
CA TRP A 210 28.72 -24.00 9.10
C TRP A 210 29.46 -23.90 7.77
N LEU A 211 29.56 -22.67 7.24
CA LEU A 211 30.50 -22.36 6.20
C LEU A 211 31.94 -22.37 6.76
N TRP A 212 32.11 -21.82 7.95
CA TRP A 212 33.39 -21.80 8.66
C TRP A 212 33.17 -21.82 10.17
N PHE A 213 33.35 -22.99 10.78
CA PHE A 213 33.16 -23.19 12.22
C PHE A 213 34.28 -22.52 13.04
N PRO A 214 33.96 -21.82 14.13
CA PRO A 214 32.63 -21.45 14.65
C PRO A 214 32.21 -20.02 14.26
N TYR A 215 32.69 -19.49 13.15
CA TYR A 215 32.62 -18.07 12.81
C TYR A 215 31.48 -17.72 11.86
N ILE A 216 31.23 -18.50 10.84
CA ILE A 216 30.26 -18.21 9.79
C ILE A 216 29.31 -19.38 9.58
N PRO A 217 28.09 -19.31 10.10
CA PRO A 217 27.04 -20.31 9.85
C PRO A 217 26.38 -20.09 8.50
N PHE A 218 25.89 -21.16 7.86
CA PHE A 218 24.97 -21.05 6.73
C PHE A 218 23.60 -20.56 7.16
N GLY A 219 22.92 -19.81 6.29
CA GLY A 219 21.55 -19.33 6.50
C GLY A 219 21.40 -18.30 7.64
N LYS A 220 22.49 -17.72 8.12
CA LYS A 220 22.52 -16.70 9.18
C LYS A 220 23.27 -15.46 8.73
N LEU A 221 22.89 -14.30 9.25
CA LEU A 221 23.62 -13.05 9.05
C LEU A 221 24.89 -13.05 9.89
N THR A 222 26.04 -12.82 9.26
CA THR A 222 27.33 -12.62 9.95
C THR A 222 27.80 -11.19 9.71
N ILE A 223 28.15 -10.46 10.78
CA ILE A 223 28.67 -9.09 10.72
C ILE A 223 30.16 -9.12 11.02
N ILE A 224 30.99 -8.56 10.11
CA ILE A 224 32.43 -8.39 10.27
C ILE A 224 32.70 -6.91 10.54
N GLN A 225 33.17 -6.59 11.73
CA GLN A 225 33.45 -5.23 12.18
C GLN A 225 34.95 -5.01 12.43
N GLY A 226 35.41 -3.79 12.19
CA GLY A 226 36.80 -3.35 12.47
C GLY A 226 37.02 -1.92 11.95
N ASN A 227 38.13 -1.30 12.35
CA ASN A 227 38.49 0.06 11.92
C ASN A 227 38.87 0.11 10.42
N PRO A 228 38.88 1.29 9.79
CA PRO A 228 39.43 1.46 8.44
C PRO A 228 40.87 0.94 8.35
N GLY A 229 41.20 0.20 7.30
CA GLY A 229 42.52 -0.35 7.06
C GLY A 229 42.82 -1.70 7.75
N GLU A 230 41.93 -2.25 8.57
CA GLU A 230 42.14 -3.54 9.28
C GLU A 230 41.88 -4.78 8.38
N GLY A 231 41.73 -4.61 7.09
CA GLY A 231 41.66 -5.73 6.14
C GLY A 231 40.33 -6.40 5.98
N LYS A 232 39.19 -5.77 6.38
CA LYS A 232 37.84 -6.34 6.22
C LYS A 232 37.52 -6.72 4.77
N THR A 233 37.80 -5.81 3.84
CA THR A 233 37.60 -6.06 2.40
C THR A 233 38.48 -7.19 1.90
N TYR A 234 39.75 -7.23 2.31
CA TYR A 234 40.69 -8.33 1.98
C TYR A 234 40.16 -9.68 2.51
N PHE A 235 39.68 -9.70 3.74
CA PHE A 235 39.10 -10.89 4.35
C PHE A 235 37.87 -11.37 3.53
N ALA A 236 36.97 -10.46 3.15
CA ALA A 236 35.78 -10.81 2.33
C ALA A 236 36.17 -11.39 0.96
N MET A 237 37.25 -10.88 0.34
CA MET A 237 37.75 -11.41 -0.93
C MET A 237 38.38 -12.80 -0.76
N MET A 238 39.15 -13.02 0.30
CA MET A 238 39.68 -14.33 0.63
C MET A 238 38.58 -15.34 0.94
N LEU A 239 37.53 -14.93 1.64
CA LEU A 239 36.36 -15.77 1.87
C LEU A 239 35.64 -16.11 0.55
N THR A 240 35.50 -15.16 -0.35
CA THR A 240 34.98 -15.39 -1.70
C THR A 240 35.82 -16.40 -2.46
N ALA A 241 37.14 -16.32 -2.36
CA ALA A 241 38.04 -17.30 -2.98
C ALA A 241 37.90 -18.69 -2.36
N ALA A 242 37.70 -18.77 -1.04
CA ALA A 242 37.44 -20.04 -0.37
C ALA A 242 36.15 -20.70 -0.85
N CYS A 243 35.07 -19.91 -1.00
CA CYS A 243 33.76 -20.38 -1.45
C CYS A 243 33.74 -20.78 -2.95
N THR A 244 34.47 -20.07 -3.79
CA THR A 244 34.43 -20.25 -5.25
C THR A 244 35.47 -21.18 -5.82
N ASN A 245 36.62 -21.31 -5.14
CA ASN A 245 37.80 -22.04 -5.67
C ASN A 245 38.55 -22.86 -4.59
N ARG A 246 37.87 -23.26 -3.51
CA ARG A 246 38.44 -24.08 -2.43
C ARG A 246 39.75 -23.53 -1.85
N LYS A 247 39.90 -22.22 -1.77
CA LYS A 247 41.03 -21.57 -1.07
C LYS A 247 40.75 -21.49 0.43
N LEU A 248 40.57 -22.65 1.06
CA LEU A 248 40.00 -22.81 2.39
C LEU A 248 40.86 -22.14 3.49
N PHE A 249 40.18 -21.54 4.46
CA PHE A 249 40.82 -21.11 5.71
C PHE A 249 41.16 -22.30 6.62
N PRO A 250 42.07 -22.13 7.56
CA PRO A 250 42.31 -23.14 8.61
C PRO A 250 40.99 -23.47 9.32
N ASN A 251 40.72 -24.76 9.50
CA ASN A 251 39.50 -25.30 10.13
C ASN A 251 38.19 -25.01 9.37
N MET A 252 38.26 -24.61 8.11
CA MET A 252 37.11 -24.56 7.23
C MET A 252 36.88 -25.97 6.66
N GLU A 253 35.63 -26.43 6.65
CA GLU A 253 35.27 -27.69 6.04
C GLU A 253 35.47 -27.66 4.51
N ASP A 254 35.83 -28.80 3.91
CA ASP A 254 35.96 -28.90 2.46
C ASP A 254 34.55 -28.99 1.84
N ILE A 255 34.10 -27.87 1.31
CA ILE A 255 32.79 -27.72 0.66
C ILE A 255 32.93 -27.63 -0.86
N GLU A 256 31.93 -28.11 -1.60
CA GLU A 256 31.88 -27.90 -3.04
C GLU A 256 31.77 -26.40 -3.36
N PRO A 257 32.52 -25.94 -4.39
CA PRO A 257 32.48 -24.55 -4.79
C PRO A 257 31.05 -24.12 -5.20
N PHE A 258 30.64 -22.97 -4.74
CA PHE A 258 29.32 -22.40 -5.03
C PHE A 258 29.43 -20.94 -5.49
N ASN A 259 28.34 -20.39 -5.99
CA ASN A 259 28.27 -19.03 -6.51
C ASN A 259 28.17 -18.01 -5.38
N VAL A 260 28.89 -16.89 -5.51
CA VAL A 260 28.94 -15.81 -4.52
C VAL A 260 28.47 -14.51 -5.17
N ILE A 261 27.56 -13.79 -4.53
CA ILE A 261 27.25 -12.40 -4.87
C ILE A 261 28.14 -11.51 -4.01
N TYR A 262 29.03 -10.75 -4.62
CA TYR A 262 29.89 -9.80 -3.96
C TYR A 262 29.44 -8.37 -4.29
N GLN A 263 28.89 -7.66 -3.33
CA GLN A 263 28.38 -6.29 -3.50
C GLN A 263 29.19 -5.29 -2.69
N THR A 264 29.52 -4.15 -3.28
CA THR A 264 30.20 -3.03 -2.64
C THR A 264 29.65 -1.71 -3.16
N ALA A 265 29.57 -0.71 -2.28
CA ALA A 265 29.16 0.65 -2.62
C ALA A 265 30.35 1.64 -2.65
N GLU A 266 31.54 1.23 -2.22
CA GLU A 266 32.68 2.13 -2.02
C GLU A 266 33.76 1.98 -3.10
N ASP A 267 34.01 0.76 -3.58
CA ASP A 267 35.12 0.43 -4.47
C ASP A 267 34.65 0.16 -5.90
N GLY A 268 35.39 0.60 -6.89
CA GLY A 268 35.12 0.33 -8.31
C GLY A 268 35.27 -1.14 -8.67
N MET A 269 34.26 -1.67 -9.40
CA MET A 269 34.19 -3.11 -9.72
C MET A 269 35.33 -3.56 -10.62
N GLY A 270 35.69 -2.77 -11.65
CA GLY A 270 36.65 -3.15 -12.67
C GLY A 270 38.11 -2.89 -12.31
N ASP A 271 38.37 -1.82 -11.63
CA ASP A 271 39.70 -1.31 -11.32
C ASP A 271 40.22 -1.71 -9.95
N THR A 272 39.34 -1.96 -9.00
CA THR A 272 39.70 -2.28 -7.61
C THR A 272 39.28 -3.69 -7.21
N ILE A 273 38.02 -4.04 -7.33
CA ILE A 273 37.47 -5.31 -6.82
C ILE A 273 37.95 -6.50 -7.65
N LYS A 274 37.78 -6.45 -8.98
CA LYS A 274 38.13 -7.55 -9.87
C LYS A 274 39.63 -7.94 -9.77
N PRO A 275 40.60 -7.00 -9.81
CA PRO A 275 42.01 -7.35 -9.64
C PRO A 275 42.31 -8.03 -8.30
N ARG A 276 41.72 -7.56 -7.22
CA ARG A 276 41.92 -8.13 -5.88
C ARG A 276 41.28 -9.52 -5.72
N LEU A 277 40.12 -9.78 -6.35
CA LEU A 277 39.52 -11.12 -6.38
C LEU A 277 40.41 -12.10 -7.15
N VAL A 278 41.03 -11.67 -8.27
CA VAL A 278 42.02 -12.47 -9.00
C VAL A 278 43.24 -12.77 -8.11
N GLU A 279 43.78 -11.78 -7.41
CA GLU A 279 44.90 -11.93 -6.51
C GLU A 279 44.58 -12.89 -5.34
N ALA A 280 43.38 -12.80 -4.78
CA ALA A 280 42.88 -13.72 -3.77
C ALA A 280 42.69 -15.15 -4.31
N GLY A 281 42.64 -15.33 -5.62
CA GLY A 281 42.48 -16.62 -6.27
C GLY A 281 41.03 -17.10 -6.34
N ALA A 282 40.07 -16.19 -6.39
CA ALA A 282 38.65 -16.51 -6.61
C ALA A 282 38.40 -17.02 -8.05
N ASP A 283 37.46 -17.95 -8.20
CA ASP A 283 36.92 -18.30 -9.52
C ASP A 283 35.89 -17.25 -9.94
N LEU A 284 36.30 -16.36 -10.83
CA LEU A 284 35.45 -15.24 -11.28
C LEU A 284 34.20 -15.69 -12.05
N SER A 285 34.15 -16.91 -12.55
CA SER A 285 32.94 -17.44 -13.20
C SER A 285 31.80 -17.71 -12.19
N ARG A 286 32.14 -17.78 -10.90
CA ARG A 286 31.26 -18.00 -9.77
C ARG A 286 31.02 -16.75 -8.91
N VAL A 287 31.66 -15.62 -9.24
CA VAL A 287 31.46 -14.35 -8.53
C VAL A 287 30.57 -13.45 -9.36
N MET A 288 29.44 -13.08 -8.79
CA MET A 288 28.46 -12.19 -9.42
C MET A 288 28.36 -10.90 -8.64
N VAL A 289 27.92 -9.84 -9.30
CA VAL A 289 27.60 -8.54 -8.72
C VAL A 289 26.23 -8.12 -9.23
N ILE A 290 25.48 -7.42 -8.41
CA ILE A 290 24.22 -6.82 -8.82
C ILE A 290 24.56 -5.46 -9.44
N ASP A 291 24.14 -5.24 -10.68
CA ASP A 291 24.28 -3.94 -11.33
C ASP A 291 23.20 -3.00 -10.79
N ASP A 292 23.60 -2.10 -9.92
CA ASP A 292 22.75 -1.08 -9.29
C ASP A 292 22.99 0.33 -9.84
N SER A 293 23.64 0.42 -11.01
CA SER A 293 23.99 1.70 -11.67
C SER A 293 22.75 2.55 -12.06
N GLU A 294 21.61 1.92 -12.32
CA GLU A 294 20.37 2.58 -12.69
C GLU A 294 19.37 2.73 -11.52
N GLU A 295 19.48 1.91 -10.49
CA GLU A 295 18.51 1.88 -9.38
C GLU A 295 19.14 1.35 -8.10
N VAL A 296 19.07 2.12 -7.01
CA VAL A 296 19.58 1.70 -5.69
C VAL A 296 18.75 0.55 -5.15
N LEU A 297 19.37 -0.60 -4.93
CA LEU A 297 18.75 -1.77 -4.32
C LEU A 297 19.00 -1.80 -2.81
N THR A 298 17.99 -2.23 -2.06
CA THR A 298 18.09 -2.48 -0.62
C THR A 298 18.10 -3.97 -0.34
N LEU A 299 18.68 -4.40 0.78
CA LEU A 299 18.71 -5.81 1.19
C LEU A 299 17.32 -6.44 1.38
N SER A 300 16.28 -5.64 1.50
CA SER A 300 14.88 -6.06 1.60
C SER A 300 14.14 -6.11 0.25
N ASP A 301 14.84 -5.95 -0.87
CA ASP A 301 14.22 -5.98 -2.20
C ASP A 301 13.95 -7.43 -2.62
N ASP A 302 12.67 -7.76 -2.82
CA ASP A 302 12.21 -9.10 -3.24
C ASP A 302 12.85 -9.59 -4.55
N ARG A 303 13.40 -8.69 -5.36
CA ARG A 303 14.13 -9.03 -6.59
C ARG A 303 15.46 -9.72 -6.30
N ILE A 304 16.11 -9.40 -5.18
CA ILE A 304 17.36 -10.05 -4.75
C ILE A 304 17.09 -11.50 -4.39
N GLU A 305 16.03 -11.78 -3.65
CA GLU A 305 15.63 -13.15 -3.28
C GLU A 305 15.32 -14.00 -4.52
N LYS A 306 14.53 -13.49 -5.46
CA LYS A 306 14.22 -14.16 -6.73
C LYS A 306 15.45 -14.39 -7.61
N GLN A 307 16.47 -13.55 -7.52
CA GLN A 307 17.71 -13.68 -8.27
C GLN A 307 18.64 -14.72 -7.63
N SER A 308 18.68 -14.81 -6.31
CA SER A 308 19.45 -15.82 -5.58
C SER A 308 18.99 -17.26 -5.92
N ASP A 309 17.69 -17.46 -6.12
CA ASP A 309 17.12 -18.75 -6.52
C ASP A 309 17.47 -19.19 -7.96
N ARG A 310 17.82 -18.25 -8.84
CA ARG A 310 18.28 -18.53 -10.21
C ARG A 310 19.77 -18.88 -10.30
N ILE A 311 20.51 -18.66 -9.23
CA ILE A 311 21.98 -18.81 -9.16
C ILE A 311 22.36 -20.16 -8.52
N LYS A 312 21.39 -20.83 -7.88
CA LYS A 312 21.54 -22.21 -7.44
C LYS A 312 21.58 -23.18 -8.63
#